data_ebc89a410004ed832352e416a5ce6b7e
#
_entry.id   ebc89a410004ed832352e416a5ce6b7e
#
_cell.length_a   1.000
_cell.length_b   1.000
_cell.length_c   1.000
_cell.angle_alpha   90.00
_cell.angle_beta   90.00
_cell.angle_gamma   90.00
#
_symmetry.space_group_name_H-M   'P 1'
#
loop_
_entity.id
_entity.type
_entity.pdbx_description
1 polymer ?
#
loop_
_entity_poly.entity_id
_entity_poly.type
_entity_poly.pdbx_seq_one_letter_code
_entity_poly.pdbx_strand_id
1 'polypeptide(L)'
;MKKLLSIICLVCTMHTAYAQESRTLHLRREVWNVMPYKTICYGMMPMQCIEYKKLDQKETNTCFGIKGFTLAPGYQYLLSVQVDSFIHLPSDGPIYVYQLLKIISKKPVVKSAIVKNKKWILTNMWHAERDPLDLNHLQKVSLNINNKQLYGKSFCNNYSASYATKASQWQLSSIASTKMYCEQEMELEQRYFKLLQSVAYMATEKSSLKLYNQEGDLILEYLEQKK
;
A
#
# COMPACT_ATOMS: atom_id res chain seq x y z
N MET A 1 -40.03 74.19 -13.41
CA MET A 1 -39.31 73.29 -14.36
C MET A 1 -37.91 73.15 -13.82
N LYS A 2 -37.67 72.18 -12.95
CA LYS A 2 -36.31 71.83 -12.45
C LYS A 2 -36.08 70.37 -12.67
N LYS A 3 -35.14 70.04 -13.59
CA LYS A 3 -34.72 68.66 -13.88
C LYS A 3 -33.79 68.19 -12.77
N LEU A 4 -34.16 67.13 -12.03
CA LEU A 4 -33.29 66.43 -11.11
C LEU A 4 -32.46 65.43 -11.90
N LEU A 5 -31.16 65.63 -11.97
CA LEU A 5 -30.21 64.66 -12.47
C LEU A 5 -29.88 63.68 -11.35
N SER A 6 -30.34 62.42 -11.49
CA SER A 6 -29.98 61.33 -10.60
C SER A 6 -28.63 60.74 -11.04
N ILE A 7 -27.58 60.98 -10.27
CA ILE A 7 -26.27 60.36 -10.44
C ILE A 7 -26.33 58.98 -9.80
N ILE A 8 -26.46 57.92 -10.62
CA ILE A 8 -26.29 56.57 -10.16
C ILE A 8 -24.80 56.28 -10.12
N CYS A 9 -24.29 56.25 -8.88
CA CYS A 9 -22.91 55.85 -8.58
C CYS A 9 -22.83 54.30 -8.72
N LEU A 10 -22.36 53.85 -9.86
CA LEU A 10 -22.09 52.43 -10.10
C LEU A 10 -20.78 52.05 -9.42
N VAL A 11 -20.86 51.62 -8.18
CA VAL A 11 -19.70 51.03 -7.48
C VAL A 11 -19.49 49.62 -8.04
N CYS A 12 -18.67 49.57 -9.08
CA CYS A 12 -18.17 48.30 -9.62
C CYS A 12 -17.16 47.75 -8.65
N THR A 13 -17.61 46.91 -7.71
CA THR A 13 -16.73 46.09 -6.88
C THR A 13 -16.09 45.03 -7.74
N MET A 14 -14.91 45.35 -8.24
CA MET A 14 -14.02 44.33 -8.84
C MET A 14 -13.57 43.40 -7.72
N HIS A 15 -14.31 42.31 -7.53
CA HIS A 15 -13.79 41.16 -6.82
C HIS A 15 -12.78 40.51 -7.74
N THR A 16 -11.54 40.94 -7.65
CA THR A 16 -10.42 40.17 -8.20
C THR A 16 -10.33 38.89 -7.41
N ALA A 17 -10.94 37.84 -7.93
CA ALA A 17 -10.64 36.49 -7.48
C ALA A 17 -9.17 36.25 -7.78
N TYR A 18 -8.32 36.39 -6.77
CA TYR A 18 -6.96 35.87 -6.83
C TYR A 18 -7.07 34.35 -6.86
N ALA A 19 -7.25 33.81 -8.05
CA ALA A 19 -6.93 32.43 -8.30
C ALA A 19 -5.42 32.31 -8.08
N GLN A 20 -5.04 31.76 -6.95
CA GLN A 20 -3.66 31.45 -6.61
C GLN A 20 -3.22 30.35 -7.57
N GLU A 21 -2.68 30.76 -8.72
CA GLU A 21 -2.11 29.83 -9.70
C GLU A 21 -0.93 29.12 -9.05
N SER A 22 -1.09 27.85 -8.77
CA SER A 22 0.00 26.98 -8.38
C SER A 22 0.97 26.88 -9.56
N ARG A 23 2.08 27.63 -9.52
CA ARG A 23 3.08 27.61 -10.59
C ARG A 23 3.86 26.30 -10.54
N THR A 24 3.71 25.48 -11.58
CA THR A 24 4.54 24.31 -11.84
C THR A 24 5.98 24.76 -12.12
N LEU A 25 6.94 24.36 -11.31
CA LEU A 25 8.32 24.85 -11.39
C LEU A 25 9.20 24.02 -12.30
N HIS A 26 9.08 22.71 -12.27
CA HIS A 26 9.91 21.79 -13.05
C HIS A 26 9.10 20.61 -13.57
N LEU A 27 9.00 20.57 -14.90
CA LEU A 27 8.55 19.39 -15.64
C LEU A 27 9.77 18.54 -15.95
N ARG A 28 9.89 17.38 -15.34
CA ARG A 28 10.94 16.42 -15.67
C ARG A 28 10.37 15.06 -16.03
N ARG A 29 11.03 14.37 -16.93
CA ARG A 29 10.68 12.98 -17.27
C ARG A 29 11.64 12.04 -16.58
N GLU A 30 11.09 11.03 -15.96
CA GLU A 30 11.86 9.99 -15.26
C GLU A 30 11.42 8.62 -15.76
N VAL A 31 12.32 7.64 -15.63
CA VAL A 31 12.00 6.24 -15.89
C VAL A 31 12.04 5.49 -14.55
N TRP A 32 10.89 4.88 -14.23
CA TRP A 32 10.67 4.21 -12.96
C TRP A 32 10.47 2.71 -13.14
N ASN A 33 11.19 1.94 -12.34
CA ASN A 33 10.94 0.52 -12.16
C ASN A 33 9.98 0.35 -10.97
N VAL A 34 8.69 0.09 -11.27
CA VAL A 34 7.63 -0.03 -10.27
C VAL A 34 7.55 -1.46 -9.79
N MET A 35 7.53 -1.64 -8.47
CA MET A 35 7.45 -2.94 -7.82
C MET A 35 6.07 -3.57 -8.01
N PRO A 36 5.98 -4.93 -7.93
CA PRO A 36 4.76 -5.66 -8.29
C PRO A 36 3.63 -5.55 -7.28
N TYR A 37 3.91 -5.03 -6.10
CA TYR A 37 2.97 -4.90 -5.00
C TYR A 37 3.17 -3.55 -4.31
N LYS A 38 2.17 -3.13 -3.55
CA LYS A 38 2.24 -1.92 -2.74
C LYS A 38 2.99 -2.17 -1.43
N THR A 39 3.40 -1.10 -0.80
CA THR A 39 4.02 -1.11 0.52
C THR A 39 3.33 -0.10 1.43
N ILE A 40 3.53 -0.23 2.73
CA ILE A 40 3.04 0.74 3.69
C ILE A 40 3.97 1.96 3.67
N CYS A 41 3.39 3.13 3.52
CA CYS A 41 4.06 4.41 3.72
C CYS A 41 3.31 5.23 4.78
N TYR A 42 4.03 6.13 5.42
CA TYR A 42 3.53 6.91 6.54
C TYR A 42 3.42 8.38 6.13
N GLY A 43 2.19 8.90 6.17
CA GLY A 43 1.87 10.31 6.15
C GLY A 43 1.25 10.70 7.48
N MET A 44 0.08 11.36 7.45
CA MET A 44 -0.71 11.59 8.66
C MET A 44 -1.25 10.28 9.25
N MET A 45 -1.50 9.29 8.40
CA MET A 45 -1.90 7.92 8.75
C MET A 45 -1.13 6.92 7.88
N PRO A 46 -1.02 5.63 8.31
CA PRO A 46 -0.48 4.58 7.45
C PRO A 46 -1.32 4.44 6.18
N MET A 47 -0.69 4.33 5.03
CA MET A 47 -1.36 4.20 3.73
C MET A 47 -0.65 3.18 2.84
N GLN A 48 -1.36 2.68 1.85
CA GLN A 48 -0.82 1.79 0.83
C GLN A 48 -0.24 2.62 -0.33
N CYS A 49 1.06 2.45 -0.59
CA CYS A 49 1.81 3.23 -1.57
C CYS A 49 2.38 2.36 -2.68
N ILE A 50 2.49 2.93 -3.86
CA ILE A 50 3.28 2.36 -4.96
C ILE A 50 4.76 2.50 -4.61
N GLU A 51 5.48 1.39 -4.66
CA GLU A 51 6.92 1.33 -4.47
C GLU A 51 7.63 1.33 -5.82
N TYR A 52 8.65 2.17 -5.99
CA TYR A 52 9.40 2.27 -7.23
C TYR A 52 10.88 2.61 -7.01
N LYS A 53 11.70 2.29 -8.02
CA LYS A 53 13.09 2.73 -8.13
C LYS A 53 13.24 3.56 -9.39
N LYS A 54 13.91 4.69 -9.28
CA LYS A 54 14.35 5.42 -10.48
C LYS A 54 15.50 4.64 -11.14
N LEU A 55 15.56 4.70 -12.47
CA LEU A 55 16.53 3.90 -13.22
C LEU A 55 17.99 4.27 -12.89
N ASP A 56 18.22 5.52 -12.55
CA ASP A 56 19.52 6.11 -12.19
C ASP A 56 19.85 6.02 -10.68
N GLN A 57 18.94 5.48 -9.85
CA GLN A 57 19.09 5.43 -8.40
C GLN A 57 18.98 4.01 -7.86
N LYS A 58 19.74 3.73 -6.80
CA LYS A 58 19.67 2.44 -6.08
C LYS A 58 18.56 2.42 -5.02
N GLU A 59 18.15 3.59 -4.56
CA GLU A 59 17.18 3.77 -3.50
C GLU A 59 15.76 3.47 -3.97
N THR A 60 14.98 2.93 -3.04
CA THR A 60 13.56 2.67 -3.25
C THR A 60 12.77 3.88 -2.74
N ASN A 61 11.81 4.31 -3.53
CA ASN A 61 10.93 5.44 -3.24
C ASN A 61 9.48 4.95 -3.18
N THR A 62 8.61 5.76 -2.60
CA THR A 62 7.16 5.49 -2.55
C THR A 62 6.36 6.69 -3.02
N CYS A 63 5.19 6.45 -3.59
CA CYS A 63 4.21 7.48 -3.90
C CYS A 63 2.77 6.96 -3.73
N PHE A 64 1.83 7.85 -3.45
CA PHE A 64 0.42 7.48 -3.27
C PHE A 64 -0.25 7.02 -4.55
N GLY A 65 0.21 7.54 -5.69
CA GLY A 65 -0.35 7.18 -6.98
C GLY A 65 0.34 7.88 -8.12
N ILE A 66 0.07 7.39 -9.32
CA ILE A 66 0.53 7.97 -10.58
C ILE A 66 -0.72 8.17 -11.45
N LYS A 67 -1.03 9.42 -11.80
CA LYS A 67 -2.20 9.75 -12.62
C LYS A 67 -2.15 8.97 -13.94
N GLY A 68 -3.25 8.30 -14.28
CA GLY A 68 -3.33 7.47 -15.50
C GLY A 68 -2.69 6.09 -15.39
N PHE A 69 -2.24 5.66 -14.19
CA PHE A 69 -1.68 4.33 -13.96
C PHE A 69 -2.42 3.59 -12.84
N THR A 70 -2.74 2.34 -13.11
CA THR A 70 -3.26 1.41 -12.11
C THR A 70 -2.34 0.20 -12.01
N LEU A 71 -1.82 -0.06 -10.82
CA LEU A 71 -0.96 -1.20 -10.55
C LEU A 71 -1.78 -2.50 -10.66
N ALA A 72 -1.41 -3.40 -11.56
CA ALA A 72 -1.90 -4.77 -11.53
C ALA A 72 -0.93 -5.60 -10.68
N PRO A 73 -1.39 -6.19 -9.56
CA PRO A 73 -0.53 -6.97 -8.68
C PRO A 73 0.14 -8.17 -9.38
N GLY A 74 1.35 -8.47 -8.98
CA GLY A 74 2.13 -9.57 -9.57
C GLY A 74 2.84 -9.21 -10.89
N TYR A 75 2.81 -7.95 -11.30
CA TYR A 75 3.54 -7.45 -12.45
C TYR A 75 4.51 -6.35 -12.06
N GLN A 76 5.74 -6.46 -12.54
CA GLN A 76 6.72 -5.40 -12.48
C GLN A 76 6.59 -4.53 -13.73
N TYR A 77 6.68 -3.21 -13.55
CA TYR A 77 6.54 -2.26 -14.66
C TYR A 77 7.79 -1.42 -14.81
N LEU A 78 8.10 -1.08 -16.06
CA LEU A 78 8.99 0.03 -16.39
C LEU A 78 8.11 1.14 -16.99
N LEU A 79 8.07 2.28 -16.31
CA LEU A 79 7.21 3.41 -16.69
C LEU A 79 8.05 4.62 -17.08
N SER A 80 7.61 5.37 -18.08
CA SER A 80 8.00 6.76 -18.27
C SER A 80 6.99 7.65 -17.58
N VAL A 81 7.44 8.46 -16.63
CA VAL A 81 6.63 9.28 -15.73
C VAL A 81 7.01 10.74 -15.87
N GLN A 82 6.04 11.62 -16.00
CA GLN A 82 6.21 13.05 -15.82
C GLN A 82 6.11 13.37 -14.33
N VAL A 83 7.04 14.16 -13.84
CA VAL A 83 7.10 14.63 -12.45
C VAL A 83 6.94 16.14 -12.47
N ASP A 84 5.85 16.62 -11.89
CA ASP A 84 5.57 18.04 -11.72
C ASP A 84 5.80 18.43 -10.27
N SER A 85 6.58 19.46 -10.02
CA SER A 85 6.78 20.04 -8.70
C SER A 85 6.18 21.45 -8.66
N PHE A 86 5.65 21.84 -7.48
CA PHE A 86 4.99 23.12 -7.29
C PHE A 86 5.76 23.99 -6.30
N ILE A 87 5.87 25.31 -6.56
CA ILE A 87 6.51 26.28 -5.65
C ILE A 87 5.54 26.76 -4.57
N HIS A 88 4.30 27.02 -4.96
CA HIS A 88 3.27 27.55 -4.06
C HIS A 88 2.22 26.47 -3.89
N LEU A 89 2.28 25.78 -2.75
CA LEU A 89 1.29 24.78 -2.41
C LEU A 89 0.11 25.45 -1.71
N PRO A 90 -1.13 25.09 -2.03
CA PRO A 90 -2.19 25.18 -1.05
C PRO A 90 -1.70 24.42 0.19
N SER A 91 -2.03 24.86 1.38
CA SER A 91 -1.48 24.40 2.68
C SER A 91 -1.38 22.88 2.83
N ASP A 92 -2.15 22.09 2.06
CA ASP A 92 -2.27 20.63 2.16
C ASP A 92 -2.03 19.89 0.82
N GLY A 93 -1.49 20.58 -0.19
CA GLY A 93 -1.26 19.97 -1.52
C GLY A 93 0.01 19.13 -1.59
N PRO A 94 0.07 18.10 -2.46
CA PRO A 94 1.28 17.32 -2.67
C PRO A 94 2.36 18.16 -3.37
N ILE A 95 3.59 18.10 -2.86
CA ILE A 95 4.76 18.78 -3.46
C ILE A 95 5.04 18.29 -4.88
N TYR A 96 4.73 17.03 -5.15
CA TYR A 96 4.93 16.38 -6.45
C TYR A 96 3.64 15.74 -6.95
N VAL A 97 3.37 15.92 -8.25
CA VAL A 97 2.33 15.19 -8.98
C VAL A 97 3.01 14.33 -10.03
N TYR A 98 2.59 13.09 -10.10
CA TYR A 98 3.13 12.10 -11.03
C TYR A 98 2.09 11.74 -12.07
N GLN A 99 2.48 11.76 -13.34
CA GLN A 99 1.61 11.40 -14.46
C GLN A 99 2.29 10.34 -15.33
N LEU A 100 1.56 9.28 -15.64
CA LEU A 100 2.01 8.28 -16.60
C LEU A 100 2.11 8.89 -17.99
N LEU A 101 3.29 8.80 -18.61
CA LEU A 101 3.48 9.11 -20.01
C LEU A 101 3.38 7.85 -20.90
N LYS A 102 4.02 6.77 -20.44
CA LYS A 102 4.05 5.51 -21.21
C LYS A 102 4.40 4.32 -20.30
N ILE A 103 3.76 3.18 -20.53
CA ILE A 103 4.23 1.88 -20.04
C ILE A 103 5.26 1.37 -21.03
N ILE A 104 6.54 1.35 -20.62
CA ILE A 104 7.65 0.86 -21.46
C ILE A 104 7.66 -0.67 -21.47
N SER A 105 7.47 -1.28 -20.28
CA SER A 105 7.32 -2.72 -20.18
C SER A 105 6.42 -3.12 -19.00
N LYS A 106 5.77 -4.29 -19.13
CA LYS A 106 5.00 -4.97 -18.10
C LYS A 106 5.41 -6.43 -18.12
N LYS A 107 5.97 -6.95 -17.02
CA LYS A 107 6.45 -8.32 -16.92
C LYS A 107 5.84 -9.01 -15.71
N PRO A 108 5.31 -10.22 -15.83
CA PRO A 108 4.86 -10.98 -14.66
C PRO A 108 6.07 -11.28 -13.77
N VAL A 109 5.88 -11.15 -12.47
CA VAL A 109 6.90 -11.59 -11.51
C VAL A 109 6.81 -13.11 -11.38
N VAL A 110 7.94 -13.76 -11.64
CA VAL A 110 8.06 -15.20 -11.42
C VAL A 110 7.89 -15.46 -9.91
N LYS A 111 7.07 -16.44 -9.56
CA LYS A 111 6.82 -16.84 -8.17
C LYS A 111 8.13 -16.97 -7.41
N SER A 112 8.27 -16.22 -6.32
CA SER A 112 9.25 -16.57 -5.29
C SER A 112 9.04 -18.02 -4.91
N ALA A 113 10.09 -18.83 -4.87
CA ALA A 113 10.01 -20.18 -4.36
C ALA A 113 9.39 -20.10 -2.94
N ILE A 114 8.27 -20.79 -2.75
CA ILE A 114 7.64 -20.86 -1.43
C ILE A 114 8.68 -21.43 -0.49
N VAL A 115 9.09 -20.66 0.49
CA VAL A 115 10.07 -21.09 1.46
C VAL A 115 9.35 -22.03 2.43
N LYS A 116 9.35 -23.31 2.08
CA LYS A 116 8.76 -24.39 2.87
C LYS A 116 9.63 -24.66 4.10
N ASN A 117 9.00 -25.18 5.13
CA ASN A 117 9.65 -25.65 6.35
C ASN A 117 10.39 -24.56 7.16
N LYS A 118 9.95 -23.32 7.02
CA LYS A 118 10.41 -22.21 7.84
C LYS A 118 9.28 -21.77 8.78
N LYS A 119 9.66 -21.31 9.96
CA LYS A 119 8.73 -20.65 10.88
C LYS A 119 8.84 -19.15 10.69
N TRP A 120 7.73 -18.51 10.44
CA TRP A 120 7.59 -17.09 10.22
C TRP A 120 6.91 -16.45 11.43
N ILE A 121 7.45 -15.37 11.94
CA ILE A 121 6.92 -14.60 13.07
C ILE A 121 6.37 -13.29 12.55
N LEU A 122 5.14 -12.97 12.91
CA LEU A 122 4.46 -11.75 12.48
C LEU A 122 5.19 -10.52 13.01
N THR A 123 5.48 -9.58 12.14
CA THR A 123 6.13 -8.30 12.47
C THR A 123 5.27 -7.09 12.13
N ASN A 124 4.33 -7.26 11.19
CA ASN A 124 3.40 -6.21 10.84
C ASN A 124 2.05 -6.79 10.40
N MET A 125 0.99 -6.15 10.85
CA MET A 125 -0.39 -6.44 10.46
C MET A 125 -1.05 -5.13 10.07
N TRP A 126 -1.59 -5.07 8.84
CA TRP A 126 -2.25 -3.88 8.33
C TRP A 126 -3.43 -3.46 9.20
N HIS A 127 -3.42 -2.20 9.57
CA HIS A 127 -4.55 -1.50 10.18
C HIS A 127 -4.53 -0.04 9.74
N ALA A 128 -5.71 0.56 9.65
CA ALA A 128 -5.87 1.95 9.21
C ALA A 128 -5.75 2.97 10.35
N GLU A 129 -5.53 2.51 11.57
CA GLU A 129 -5.40 3.37 12.76
C GLU A 129 -3.98 3.90 12.89
N ARG A 130 -3.86 5.07 13.53
CA ARG A 130 -2.58 5.76 13.70
C ARG A 130 -1.62 5.05 14.64
N ASP A 131 -2.15 4.37 15.66
CA ASP A 131 -1.32 3.72 16.67
C ASP A 131 -0.78 2.40 16.15
N PRO A 132 0.55 2.23 16.10
CA PRO A 132 1.13 0.97 15.70
C PRO A 132 0.78 -0.10 16.73
N LEU A 133 0.46 -1.31 16.25
CA LEU A 133 0.29 -2.46 17.12
C LEU A 133 1.60 -2.76 17.85
N ASP A 134 1.50 -3.08 19.14
CA ASP A 134 2.67 -3.47 19.94
C ASP A 134 3.35 -4.71 19.34
N LEU A 135 4.64 -4.57 19.03
CA LEU A 135 5.46 -5.64 18.48
C LEU A 135 5.46 -6.90 19.36
N ASN A 136 5.37 -6.75 20.69
CA ASN A 136 5.32 -7.88 21.60
C ASN A 136 4.06 -8.74 21.39
N HIS A 137 2.93 -8.11 21.07
CA HIS A 137 1.71 -8.83 20.71
C HIS A 137 1.86 -9.53 19.35
N LEU A 138 2.40 -8.85 18.35
CA LEU A 138 2.59 -9.41 17.01
C LEU A 138 3.51 -10.64 17.02
N GLN A 139 4.59 -10.62 17.80
CA GLN A 139 5.57 -11.71 17.88
C GLN A 139 5.01 -13.01 18.48
N LYS A 140 3.84 -12.99 19.11
CA LYS A 140 3.12 -14.19 19.53
C LYS A 140 2.56 -15.00 18.35
N VAL A 141 2.37 -14.35 17.19
CA VAL A 141 1.74 -14.93 16.00
C VAL A 141 2.79 -15.58 15.11
N SER A 142 2.57 -16.82 14.76
CA SER A 142 3.46 -17.56 13.86
C SER A 142 2.72 -18.18 12.70
N LEU A 143 3.43 -18.33 11.58
CA LEU A 143 2.97 -18.97 10.35
C LEU A 143 3.99 -19.99 9.88
N ASN A 144 3.54 -21.18 9.54
CA ASN A 144 4.31 -22.23 8.87
C ASN A 144 3.59 -22.58 7.56
N ILE A 145 4.35 -22.85 6.53
CA ILE A 145 3.82 -23.19 5.22
C ILE A 145 4.44 -24.51 4.75
N ASN A 146 3.62 -25.48 4.43
CA ASN A 146 4.01 -26.73 3.79
C ASN A 146 3.41 -26.81 2.36
N ASN A 147 3.39 -28.01 1.77
CA ASN A 147 2.98 -28.18 0.37
C ASN A 147 1.50 -27.87 0.08
N LYS A 148 0.61 -27.95 1.08
CA LYS A 148 -0.85 -27.84 0.90
C LYS A 148 -1.55 -27.06 1.98
N GLN A 149 -0.83 -26.72 3.06
CA GLN A 149 -1.42 -26.10 4.24
C GLN A 149 -0.52 -24.98 4.75
N LEU A 150 -1.15 -24.00 5.32
CA LEU A 150 -0.55 -23.07 6.24
C LEU A 150 -1.15 -23.32 7.65
N TYR A 151 -0.31 -23.19 8.66
CA TYR A 151 -0.71 -23.42 10.04
C TYR A 151 0.19 -22.63 10.99
N GLY A 152 -0.29 -22.37 12.18
CA GLY A 152 0.48 -21.64 13.18
C GLY A 152 -0.31 -21.36 14.43
N LYS A 153 0.21 -20.43 15.21
CA LYS A 153 -0.44 -19.85 16.39
C LYS A 153 -0.83 -18.41 16.06
N SER A 154 -2.08 -18.05 16.30
CA SER A 154 -2.56 -16.68 16.27
C SER A 154 -2.37 -16.02 17.65
N PHE A 155 -3.05 -14.95 17.93
CA PHE A 155 -2.95 -14.27 19.23
C PHE A 155 -3.40 -15.15 20.41
N CYS A 156 -4.42 -15.95 20.21
CA CYS A 156 -4.98 -16.84 21.22
C CYS A 156 -4.92 -18.31 20.77
N ASN A 157 -5.41 -18.60 19.58
CA ASN A 157 -5.68 -19.93 19.10
C ASN A 157 -4.61 -20.47 18.14
N ASN A 158 -4.50 -21.81 18.06
CA ASN A 158 -3.84 -22.45 16.94
C ASN A 158 -4.77 -22.47 15.75
N TYR A 159 -4.22 -22.35 14.54
CA TYR A 159 -5.00 -22.32 13.32
C TYR A 159 -4.37 -23.11 12.18
N SER A 160 -5.18 -23.50 11.22
CA SER A 160 -4.74 -24.09 9.97
C SER A 160 -5.72 -23.78 8.83
N ALA A 161 -5.21 -23.73 7.62
CA ALA A 161 -5.99 -23.62 6.40
C ALA A 161 -5.28 -24.35 5.26
N SER A 162 -6.04 -24.94 4.36
CA SER A 162 -5.48 -25.45 3.09
C SER A 162 -5.37 -24.29 2.11
N TYR A 163 -4.47 -24.41 1.15
CA TYR A 163 -4.38 -23.45 0.07
C TYR A 163 -4.20 -24.12 -1.30
N ALA A 164 -4.71 -23.45 -2.31
CA ALA A 164 -4.45 -23.73 -3.72
C ALA A 164 -3.83 -22.51 -4.40
N THR A 165 -3.15 -22.72 -5.52
CA THR A 165 -2.63 -21.60 -6.31
C THR A 165 -3.16 -21.70 -7.74
N LYS A 166 -3.79 -20.63 -8.22
CA LYS A 166 -4.27 -20.49 -9.59
C LYS A 166 -3.68 -19.22 -10.21
N ALA A 167 -3.04 -19.34 -11.36
CA ALA A 167 -2.44 -18.18 -12.06
C ALA A 167 -1.61 -17.25 -11.16
N SER A 168 -0.81 -17.80 -10.24
CA SER A 168 0.01 -17.09 -9.24
C SER A 168 -0.74 -16.49 -8.05
N GLN A 169 -2.06 -16.58 -8.03
CA GLN A 169 -2.87 -16.18 -6.87
C GLN A 169 -3.02 -17.34 -5.89
N TRP A 170 -3.02 -16.98 -4.61
CA TRP A 170 -3.33 -17.89 -3.53
C TRP A 170 -4.83 -17.87 -3.25
N GLN A 171 -5.36 -19.05 -3.00
CA GLN A 171 -6.75 -19.24 -2.56
C GLN A 171 -6.71 -20.09 -1.31
N LEU A 172 -7.04 -19.49 -0.17
CA LEU A 172 -7.13 -20.20 1.09
C LEU A 172 -8.53 -20.79 1.27
N SER A 173 -8.58 -22.00 1.83
CA SER A 173 -9.83 -22.52 2.39
C SER A 173 -10.23 -21.74 3.64
N SER A 174 -11.42 -22.02 4.18
CA SER A 174 -11.80 -21.50 5.49
C SER A 174 -10.74 -21.85 6.54
N ILE A 175 -10.42 -20.89 7.40
CA ILE A 175 -9.47 -21.09 8.50
C ILE A 175 -10.18 -21.88 9.61
N ALA A 176 -9.58 -23.01 9.98
CA ALA A 176 -9.97 -23.74 11.18
C ALA A 176 -9.09 -23.28 12.35
N SER A 177 -9.69 -23.05 13.52
CA SER A 177 -8.96 -22.67 14.73
C SER A 177 -9.49 -23.40 15.96
N THR A 178 -8.66 -23.52 17.01
CA THR A 178 -9.14 -23.92 18.33
C THR A 178 -10.10 -22.84 18.87
N LYS A 179 -10.82 -23.14 19.95
CA LYS A 179 -11.86 -22.24 20.48
C LYS A 179 -11.52 -21.81 21.92
N MET A 180 -10.26 -21.42 22.17
CA MET A 180 -9.93 -20.79 23.44
C MET A 180 -10.48 -19.36 23.46
N TYR A 181 -10.87 -18.90 24.63
CA TYR A 181 -11.29 -17.52 24.86
C TYR A 181 -10.16 -16.74 25.55
N CYS A 182 -9.70 -15.67 24.91
CA CYS A 182 -8.68 -14.77 25.42
C CYS A 182 -9.19 -13.33 25.26
N GLU A 183 -9.79 -12.80 26.31
CA GLU A 183 -10.58 -11.56 26.29
C GLU A 183 -9.88 -10.40 25.56
N GLN A 184 -8.61 -10.17 25.85
CA GLN A 184 -7.84 -9.03 25.30
C GLN A 184 -7.35 -9.24 23.86
N GLU A 185 -7.32 -10.50 23.39
CA GLU A 185 -6.70 -10.84 22.10
C GLU A 185 -7.73 -11.26 21.03
N MET A 186 -9.00 -11.39 21.38
CA MET A 186 -10.03 -11.86 20.44
C MET A 186 -10.22 -10.94 19.23
N GLU A 187 -10.19 -9.63 19.44
CA GLU A 187 -10.34 -8.66 18.35
C GLU A 187 -9.16 -8.71 17.39
N LEU A 188 -7.93 -8.76 17.92
CA LEU A 188 -6.70 -8.88 17.12
C LEU A 188 -6.68 -10.20 16.34
N GLU A 189 -7.13 -11.29 16.96
CA GLU A 189 -7.22 -12.59 16.30
C GLU A 189 -8.22 -12.60 15.17
N GLN A 190 -9.42 -12.03 15.37
CA GLN A 190 -10.42 -11.91 14.31
C GLN A 190 -9.92 -11.08 13.14
N ARG A 191 -9.26 -9.94 13.42
CA ARG A 191 -8.62 -9.10 12.41
C ARG A 191 -7.55 -9.88 11.64
N TYR A 192 -6.69 -10.59 12.34
CA TYR A 192 -5.66 -11.43 11.73
C TYR A 192 -6.24 -12.48 10.79
N PHE A 193 -7.26 -13.22 11.21
CA PHE A 193 -7.89 -14.22 10.37
C PHE A 193 -8.60 -13.61 9.16
N LYS A 194 -9.24 -12.45 9.31
CA LYS A 194 -9.84 -11.72 8.20
C LYS A 194 -8.79 -11.31 7.15
N LEU A 195 -7.65 -10.78 7.60
CA LEU A 195 -6.54 -10.44 6.70
C LEU A 195 -5.94 -11.69 6.06
N LEU A 196 -5.67 -12.73 6.84
CA LEU A 196 -5.12 -13.98 6.32
C LEU A 196 -6.03 -14.62 5.28
N GLN A 197 -7.37 -14.57 5.48
CA GLN A 197 -8.35 -15.08 4.52
C GLN A 197 -8.38 -14.27 3.22
N SER A 198 -8.00 -12.99 3.24
CA SER A 198 -7.96 -12.12 2.06
C SER A 198 -6.66 -12.20 1.26
N VAL A 199 -5.71 -13.05 1.68
CA VAL A 199 -4.43 -13.22 0.97
C VAL A 199 -4.63 -13.73 -0.43
N ALA A 200 -4.11 -12.98 -1.42
CA ALA A 200 -4.11 -13.35 -2.82
C ALA A 200 -2.70 -13.52 -3.40
N TYR A 201 -1.71 -12.83 -2.86
CA TYR A 201 -0.33 -12.92 -3.33
C TYR A 201 0.65 -13.02 -2.18
N MET A 202 1.82 -13.59 -2.49
CA MET A 202 2.91 -13.76 -1.53
C MET A 202 4.24 -13.43 -2.20
N ALA A 203 5.08 -12.72 -1.49
CA ALA A 203 6.46 -12.48 -1.88
C ALA A 203 7.42 -12.73 -0.72
N THR A 204 8.62 -13.21 -1.05
CA THR A 204 9.70 -13.36 -0.07
C THR A 204 10.87 -12.49 -0.49
N GLU A 205 11.43 -11.76 0.44
CA GLU A 205 12.60 -10.94 0.24
C GLU A 205 13.57 -11.18 1.40
N LYS A 206 14.76 -11.76 1.10
CA LYS A 206 15.75 -12.16 2.12
C LYS A 206 15.11 -13.05 3.20
N SER A 207 14.94 -12.52 4.41
CA SER A 207 14.31 -13.19 5.56
C SER A 207 12.89 -12.71 5.86
N SER A 208 12.29 -11.92 4.99
CA SER A 208 10.93 -11.39 5.13
C SER A 208 9.96 -12.16 4.23
N LEU A 209 8.75 -12.39 4.74
CA LEU A 209 7.61 -12.92 4.01
C LEU A 209 6.50 -11.87 4.05
N LYS A 210 6.06 -11.42 2.88
CA LYS A 210 5.03 -10.41 2.71
C LYS A 210 3.80 -11.02 2.04
N LEU A 211 2.64 -10.80 2.63
CA LEU A 211 1.35 -11.27 2.11
C LEU A 211 0.51 -10.08 1.68
N TYR A 212 -0.13 -10.21 0.52
CA TYR A 212 -0.89 -9.14 -0.13
C TYR A 212 -2.30 -9.60 -0.48
N ASN A 213 -3.25 -8.67 -0.45
CA ASN A 213 -4.62 -8.89 -0.91
C ASN A 213 -4.74 -8.85 -2.45
N GLN A 214 -5.97 -8.92 -2.97
CA GLN A 214 -6.22 -8.88 -4.42
C GLN A 214 -5.84 -7.55 -5.06
N GLU A 215 -5.88 -6.45 -4.33
CA GLU A 215 -5.50 -5.10 -4.76
C GLU A 215 -3.98 -4.87 -4.70
N GLY A 216 -3.22 -5.87 -4.24
CA GLY A 216 -1.78 -5.80 -4.06
C GLY A 216 -1.35 -4.99 -2.85
N ASP A 217 -2.26 -4.72 -1.91
CA ASP A 217 -1.94 -4.05 -0.65
C ASP A 217 -1.21 -5.00 0.29
N LEU A 218 -0.16 -4.52 0.94
CA LEU A 218 0.55 -5.27 1.97
C LEU A 218 -0.31 -5.38 3.22
N ILE A 219 -0.71 -6.60 3.58
CA ILE A 219 -1.63 -6.84 4.70
C ILE A 219 -0.99 -7.54 5.89
N LEU A 220 0.00 -8.42 5.66
CA LEU A 220 0.73 -9.12 6.71
C LEU A 220 2.21 -9.22 6.32
N GLU A 221 3.11 -8.97 7.29
CA GLU A 221 4.54 -9.13 7.11
C GLU A 221 5.14 -9.93 8.25
N TYR A 222 6.04 -10.83 7.90
CA TYR A 222 6.68 -11.74 8.82
C TYR A 222 8.20 -11.74 8.60
N LEU A 223 8.92 -12.05 9.67
CA LEU A 223 10.34 -12.39 9.61
C LEU A 223 10.56 -13.87 9.89
N GLU A 224 11.55 -14.44 9.21
CA GLU A 224 11.98 -15.81 9.45
C GLU A 224 12.56 -15.94 10.87
N GLN A 225 12.02 -16.87 11.64
CA GLN A 225 12.63 -17.25 12.92
C GLN A 225 13.90 -18.05 12.65
N LYS A 226 15.07 -17.44 12.84
CA LYS A 226 16.33 -18.17 12.83
C LYS A 226 16.36 -19.14 14.00
N LYS A 227 16.85 -20.35 13.75
CA LYS A 227 17.09 -21.36 14.78
C LYS A 227 18.23 -20.94 15.67
#